data_c4b384da062cb8dd52e2beba73192085
#
_entry.id   c4b384da062cb8dd52e2beba73192085
#
_cell.length_a   1.000
_cell.length_b   1.000
_cell.length_c   1.000
_cell.angle_alpha   90.00
_cell.angle_beta   90.00
_cell.angle_gamma   90.00
#
_symmetry.space_group_name_H-M   'P 1'
#
loop_
_entity.id
_entity.type
_entity.pdbx_description
1 polymer ?
#
loop_
_entity_poly.entity_id
_entity_poly.type
_entity_poly.pdbx_seq_one_letter_code
_entity_poly.pdbx_strand_id
1 'polypeptide(L)'
;METPQIQAKAQEFIDALHTLEQGSVDDVSQLAALYSEHATLRNSALDNKDAEMKGIDQILHFWVEYKETLGEVVSKFHHVTASDDAAGLFWTTSGKNPAGDDVNYHGSTLLQFGADGKIEFFRGYYDTRELVIKSEI
;
A
#
# COMPACT_ATOMS: atom_id res chain seq x y z
N MET A 1 12.81 -14.61 -8.47
CA MET A 1 11.80 -15.53 -7.88
C MET A 1 10.87 -16.03 -8.97
N GLU A 2 10.30 -17.19 -8.77
CA GLU A 2 9.31 -17.73 -9.70
C GLU A 2 7.94 -17.10 -9.45
N THR A 3 7.06 -17.14 -10.45
CA THR A 3 5.72 -16.56 -10.37
C THR A 3 4.91 -17.00 -9.15
N PRO A 4 4.86 -18.30 -8.77
CA PRO A 4 4.13 -18.70 -7.56
C PRO A 4 4.69 -18.06 -6.27
N GLN A 5 5.99 -17.82 -6.21
CA GLN A 5 6.61 -17.16 -5.07
C GLN A 5 6.21 -15.68 -5.00
N ILE A 6 6.14 -15.02 -6.15
CA ILE A 6 5.68 -13.63 -6.25
C ILE A 6 4.22 -13.54 -5.81
N GLN A 7 3.37 -14.47 -6.25
CA GLN A 7 1.97 -14.50 -5.85
C GLN A 7 1.82 -14.66 -4.33
N ALA A 8 2.64 -15.53 -3.73
CA ALA A 8 2.63 -15.73 -2.28
C ALA A 8 3.07 -14.47 -1.54
N LYS A 9 4.08 -13.77 -2.04
CA LYS A 9 4.56 -12.52 -1.44
C LYS A 9 3.52 -11.41 -1.58
N ALA A 10 2.83 -11.33 -2.72
CA ALA A 10 1.74 -10.38 -2.90
C ALA A 10 0.61 -10.66 -1.90
N GLN A 11 0.29 -11.94 -1.65
CA GLN A 11 -0.73 -12.29 -0.67
C GLN A 11 -0.32 -11.90 0.75
N GLU A 12 0.95 -12.03 1.11
CA GLU A 12 1.45 -11.55 2.41
C GLU A 12 1.19 -10.05 2.57
N PHE A 13 1.43 -9.26 1.51
CA PHE A 13 1.15 -7.84 1.53
C PHE A 13 -0.34 -7.57 1.72
N ILE A 14 -1.19 -8.26 0.96
CA ILE A 14 -2.65 -8.10 1.05
C ILE A 14 -3.13 -8.40 2.46
N ASP A 15 -2.64 -9.49 3.06
CA ASP A 15 -3.05 -9.90 4.40
C ASP A 15 -2.60 -8.86 5.45
N ALA A 16 -1.38 -8.35 5.34
CA ALA A 16 -0.87 -7.33 6.25
C ALA A 16 -1.65 -6.01 6.12
N LEU A 17 -2.01 -5.64 4.89
CA LEU A 17 -2.80 -4.45 4.65
C LEU A 17 -4.21 -4.59 5.23
N HIS A 18 -4.86 -5.74 5.05
CA HIS A 18 -6.17 -6.00 5.66
C HIS A 18 -6.10 -5.91 7.18
N THR A 19 -5.05 -6.45 7.79
CA THR A 19 -4.86 -6.37 9.24
C THR A 19 -4.78 -4.91 9.70
N LEU A 20 -4.02 -4.09 8.98
CA LEU A 20 -3.93 -2.65 9.29
C LEU A 20 -5.27 -1.95 9.10
N GLU A 21 -5.95 -2.21 7.98
CA GLU A 21 -7.22 -1.53 7.66
C GLU A 21 -8.31 -1.82 8.69
N GLN A 22 -8.35 -3.03 9.22
CA GLN A 22 -9.36 -3.47 10.19
C GLN A 22 -8.89 -3.32 11.64
N GLY A 23 -7.63 -3.03 11.86
CA GLY A 23 -7.02 -2.91 13.17
C GLY A 23 -6.74 -1.47 13.57
N SER A 24 -5.54 -1.24 14.05
CA SER A 24 -5.08 0.07 14.52
C SER A 24 -3.71 0.40 13.96
N VAL A 25 -3.21 1.61 14.25
CA VAL A 25 -1.86 2.01 13.82
C VAL A 25 -0.78 1.09 14.39
N ASP A 26 -1.06 0.36 15.47
CA ASP A 26 -0.11 -0.61 16.01
C ASP A 26 0.17 -1.76 15.04
N ASP A 27 -0.74 -2.03 14.12
CA ASP A 27 -0.58 -3.11 13.13
C ASP A 27 0.31 -2.71 11.95
N VAL A 28 0.76 -1.48 11.89
CA VAL A 28 1.59 -0.98 10.79
C VAL A 28 2.94 -1.69 10.72
N SER A 29 3.45 -2.18 11.85
CA SER A 29 4.76 -2.85 11.89
C SER A 29 4.79 -4.14 11.07
N GLN A 30 3.67 -4.87 10.99
CA GLN A 30 3.59 -6.08 10.17
C GLN A 30 3.73 -5.75 8.69
N LEU A 31 3.11 -4.66 8.25
CA LEU A 31 3.18 -4.23 6.86
C LEU A 31 4.58 -3.71 6.54
N ALA A 32 5.15 -2.88 7.41
CA ALA A 32 6.48 -2.31 7.21
C ALA A 32 7.56 -3.41 7.15
N ALA A 33 7.38 -4.49 7.90
CA ALA A 33 8.33 -5.61 7.92
C ALA A 33 8.48 -6.32 6.57
N LEU A 34 7.54 -6.13 5.64
CA LEU A 34 7.60 -6.72 4.30
C LEU A 34 8.52 -5.95 3.36
N TYR A 35 8.93 -4.74 3.72
CA TYR A 35 9.76 -3.88 2.89
C TYR A 35 11.25 -4.07 3.19
N SER A 36 12.09 -3.85 2.17
CA SER A 36 13.54 -3.79 2.40
C SER A 36 13.90 -2.50 3.12
N GLU A 37 15.07 -2.47 3.76
CA GLU A 37 15.54 -1.29 4.49
C GLU A 37 15.58 -0.02 3.65
N HIS A 38 15.88 -0.17 2.37
CA HIS A 38 16.07 0.95 1.45
C HIS A 38 14.96 1.06 0.42
N ALA A 39 13.79 0.48 0.70
CA ALA A 39 12.66 0.50 -0.21
C ALA A 39 12.20 1.91 -0.52
N THR A 40 11.60 2.08 -1.69
CA THR A 40 11.00 3.33 -2.14
C THR A 40 9.50 3.14 -2.30
N LEU A 41 8.73 4.13 -1.89
CA LEU A 41 7.29 4.14 -2.05
C LEU A 41 6.86 5.42 -2.76
N ARG A 42 6.06 5.26 -3.83
CA ARG A 42 5.44 6.37 -4.55
C ARG A 42 3.95 6.10 -4.70
N ASN A 43 3.19 7.16 -4.94
CA ASN A 43 1.79 7.05 -5.36
C ASN A 43 1.41 8.29 -6.18
N SER A 44 0.17 8.32 -6.68
CA SER A 44 -0.29 9.40 -7.56
C SER A 44 -0.20 10.78 -6.90
N ALA A 45 -0.51 10.88 -5.61
CA ALA A 45 -0.45 12.15 -4.90
C ALA A 45 0.99 12.61 -4.68
N LEU A 46 1.89 11.70 -4.31
CA LEU A 46 3.31 12.01 -4.17
C LEU A 46 3.92 12.43 -5.51
N ASP A 47 3.49 11.80 -6.61
CA ASP A 47 3.94 12.16 -7.96
C ASP A 47 3.56 13.60 -8.31
N ASN A 48 2.40 14.06 -7.88
CA ASN A 48 1.94 15.43 -8.15
C ASN A 48 2.85 16.48 -7.54
N LYS A 49 3.60 16.16 -6.51
CA LYS A 49 4.57 17.08 -5.90
C LYS A 49 6.00 16.59 -6.00
N ASP A 50 6.24 15.64 -6.91
CA ASP A 50 7.57 15.06 -7.19
C ASP A 50 8.28 14.60 -5.91
N ALA A 51 7.56 13.86 -5.07
CA ALA A 51 8.05 13.37 -3.80
C ALA A 51 7.98 11.85 -3.75
N GLU A 52 8.73 11.27 -2.84
CA GLU A 52 8.69 9.84 -2.59
C GLU A 52 9.08 9.55 -1.14
N MET A 53 8.70 8.39 -0.63
CA MET A 53 9.14 7.89 0.67
C MET A 53 10.30 6.95 0.47
N LYS A 54 11.38 7.14 1.21
CA LYS A 54 12.58 6.29 1.15
C LYS A 54 12.90 5.73 2.52
N GLY A 55 13.10 4.41 2.57
CA GLY A 55 13.49 3.71 3.79
C GLY A 55 12.32 3.35 4.68
N ILE A 56 12.59 2.43 5.58
CA ILE A 56 11.57 1.83 6.45
C ILE A 56 10.85 2.89 7.30
N ASP A 57 11.58 3.85 7.86
CA ASP A 57 10.98 4.83 8.76
C ASP A 57 9.96 5.71 8.05
N GLN A 58 10.28 6.18 6.84
CA GLN A 58 9.35 6.98 6.05
C GLN A 58 8.17 6.17 5.57
N ILE A 59 8.40 4.92 5.16
CA ILE A 59 7.35 4.02 4.71
C ILE A 59 6.39 3.68 5.85
N LEU A 60 6.94 3.42 7.04
CA LEU A 60 6.13 3.18 8.22
C LEU A 60 5.24 4.39 8.54
N HIS A 61 5.82 5.58 8.48
CA HIS A 61 5.07 6.82 8.69
C HIS A 61 3.95 6.99 7.66
N PHE A 62 4.21 6.67 6.40
CA PHE A 62 3.20 6.71 5.34
C PHE A 62 1.99 5.84 5.69
N TRP A 63 2.22 4.62 6.16
CA TRP A 63 1.13 3.69 6.48
C TRP A 63 0.38 4.09 7.76
N VAL A 64 1.05 4.72 8.72
CA VAL A 64 0.37 5.31 9.89
C VAL A 64 -0.61 6.39 9.41
N GLU A 65 -0.15 7.29 8.54
CA GLU A 65 -0.99 8.36 7.98
C GLU A 65 -2.15 7.79 7.15
N TYR A 66 -1.90 6.71 6.42
CA TYR A 66 -2.92 5.99 5.67
C TYR A 66 -4.05 5.55 6.60
N LYS A 67 -3.71 4.90 7.71
CA LYS A 67 -4.70 4.42 8.68
C LYS A 67 -5.44 5.58 9.34
N GLU A 68 -4.72 6.61 9.72
CA GLU A 68 -5.32 7.76 10.39
C GLU A 68 -6.25 8.54 9.47
N THR A 69 -5.91 8.62 8.19
CA THR A 69 -6.71 9.36 7.20
C THR A 69 -7.96 8.58 6.78
N LEU A 70 -7.80 7.29 6.51
CA LEU A 70 -8.89 6.48 5.95
C LEU A 70 -9.82 5.90 7.00
N GLY A 71 -9.35 5.70 8.23
CA GLY A 71 -10.17 5.13 9.29
C GLY A 71 -10.46 3.66 9.08
N GLU A 72 -11.73 3.27 9.04
CA GLU A 72 -12.13 1.89 8.89
C GLU A 72 -12.56 1.61 7.46
N VAL A 73 -11.63 1.06 6.68
CA VAL A 73 -11.86 0.71 5.28
C VAL A 73 -11.49 -0.74 5.03
N VAL A 74 -11.97 -1.26 3.90
CA VAL A 74 -11.60 -2.57 3.39
C VAL A 74 -11.23 -2.43 1.93
N SER A 75 -10.05 -2.94 1.57
CA SER A 75 -9.61 -3.00 0.19
C SER A 75 -9.93 -4.39 -0.37
N LYS A 76 -10.69 -4.41 -1.47
CA LYS A 76 -10.96 -5.64 -2.21
C LYS A 76 -10.00 -5.72 -3.38
N PHE A 77 -9.28 -6.83 -3.47
CA PHE A 77 -8.33 -7.07 -4.55
C PHE A 77 -9.00 -7.96 -5.60
N HIS A 78 -9.32 -7.35 -6.75
CA HIS A 78 -10.06 -8.01 -7.82
C HIS A 78 -9.18 -8.89 -8.68
N HIS A 79 -7.94 -8.45 -8.89
CA HIS A 79 -6.94 -9.16 -9.70
C HIS A 79 -5.58 -9.02 -9.08
N VAL A 80 -4.79 -10.08 -9.19
CA VAL A 80 -3.37 -10.07 -8.84
C VAL A 80 -2.63 -10.67 -10.02
N THR A 81 -1.72 -9.90 -10.61
CA THR A 81 -0.85 -10.39 -11.70
C THR A 81 0.56 -10.51 -11.17
N ALA A 82 1.34 -11.38 -11.77
CA ALA A 82 2.71 -11.61 -11.31
C ALA A 82 3.64 -11.84 -12.48
N SER A 83 4.88 -11.39 -12.33
CA SER A 83 5.99 -11.64 -13.23
C SER A 83 7.18 -12.15 -12.41
N ASP A 84 8.38 -12.14 -12.98
CA ASP A 84 9.55 -12.72 -12.31
C ASP A 84 9.96 -12.01 -11.02
N ASP A 85 9.70 -10.72 -10.91
CA ASP A 85 10.13 -9.91 -9.77
C ASP A 85 9.06 -8.93 -9.28
N ALA A 86 7.85 -8.96 -9.87
CA ALA A 86 6.86 -7.94 -9.57
C ALA A 86 5.45 -8.51 -9.56
N ALA A 87 4.58 -7.84 -8.81
CA ALA A 87 3.14 -8.12 -8.79
C ALA A 87 2.36 -6.85 -9.07
N GLY A 88 1.25 -6.99 -9.79
CA GLY A 88 0.27 -5.93 -9.98
C GLY A 88 -1.00 -6.29 -9.22
N LEU A 89 -1.48 -5.35 -8.42
CA LEU A 89 -2.68 -5.54 -7.59
C LEU A 89 -3.73 -4.53 -8.04
N PHE A 90 -4.96 -4.99 -8.24
CA PHE A 90 -6.06 -4.15 -8.70
C PHE A 90 -7.17 -4.19 -7.66
N TRP A 91 -7.52 -3.03 -7.10
CA TRP A 91 -8.32 -2.98 -5.89
C TRP A 91 -9.35 -1.86 -5.90
N THR A 92 -10.36 -2.02 -5.02
CA THR A 92 -11.31 -0.98 -4.63
C THR A 92 -11.31 -0.91 -3.11
N THR A 93 -11.18 0.30 -2.57
CA THR A 93 -11.18 0.54 -1.13
C THR A 93 -12.42 1.32 -0.75
N SER A 94 -13.15 0.84 0.25
CA SER A 94 -14.39 1.48 0.71
C SER A 94 -14.53 1.36 2.23
N GLY A 95 -15.26 2.30 2.81
CA GLY A 95 -15.52 2.34 4.24
C GLY A 95 -15.87 3.73 4.72
N LYS A 96 -15.49 4.04 5.95
CA LYS A 96 -15.77 5.34 6.59
C LYS A 96 -14.47 5.91 7.17
N ASN A 97 -14.23 7.20 6.95
CA ASN A 97 -13.11 7.88 7.59
C ASN A 97 -13.46 8.26 9.05
N PRO A 98 -12.49 8.77 9.84
CA PRO A 98 -12.75 9.13 11.22
C PRO A 98 -13.82 10.20 11.40
N ALA A 99 -14.06 11.03 10.39
CA ALA A 99 -15.14 12.05 10.42
C ALA A 99 -16.50 11.47 10.08
N GLY A 100 -16.59 10.18 9.71
CA GLY A 100 -17.83 9.51 9.37
C GLY A 100 -18.22 9.65 7.90
N ASP A 101 -17.37 10.23 7.07
CA ASP A 101 -17.64 10.37 5.64
C ASP A 101 -17.31 9.07 4.91
N ASP A 102 -18.04 8.81 3.82
CA ASP A 102 -17.78 7.64 2.99
C ASP A 102 -16.43 7.75 2.28
N VAL A 103 -15.68 6.65 2.30
CA VAL A 103 -14.48 6.49 1.50
C VAL A 103 -14.80 5.47 0.41
N ASN A 104 -14.56 5.83 -0.85
CA ASN A 104 -14.74 4.91 -1.97
C ASN A 104 -13.85 5.36 -3.11
N TYR A 105 -12.79 4.59 -3.36
CA TYR A 105 -11.88 4.87 -4.47
C TYR A 105 -11.25 3.58 -4.94
N HIS A 106 -10.66 3.60 -6.11
CA HIS A 106 -10.06 2.41 -6.71
C HIS A 106 -8.71 2.75 -7.34
N GLY A 107 -7.93 1.74 -7.56
CA GLY A 107 -6.63 1.92 -8.16
C GLY A 107 -5.89 0.61 -8.38
N SER A 108 -4.61 0.75 -8.60
CA SER A 108 -3.71 -0.39 -8.76
C SER A 108 -2.41 -0.11 -8.02
N THR A 109 -1.70 -1.18 -7.71
CA THR A 109 -0.41 -1.11 -7.00
C THR A 109 0.59 -2.00 -7.71
N LEU A 110 1.79 -1.47 -7.91
CA LEU A 110 2.94 -2.24 -8.36
C LEU A 110 3.83 -2.53 -7.17
N LEU A 111 4.16 -3.81 -6.96
CA LEU A 111 5.15 -4.24 -5.97
C LEU A 111 6.31 -4.86 -6.72
N GLN A 112 7.53 -4.38 -6.50
CA GLN A 112 8.74 -5.02 -7.01
C GLN A 112 9.52 -5.60 -5.82
N PHE A 113 9.96 -6.84 -5.97
CA PHE A 113 10.61 -7.60 -4.92
C PHE A 113 12.08 -7.80 -5.21
N GLY A 114 12.91 -7.76 -4.15
CA GLY A 114 14.30 -8.15 -4.24
C GLY A 114 14.48 -9.66 -4.17
N ALA A 115 15.72 -10.11 -4.34
CA ALA A 115 16.03 -11.54 -4.30
C ALA A 115 15.69 -12.19 -2.96
N ASP A 116 15.67 -11.41 -1.89
CA ASP A 116 15.31 -11.87 -0.53
C ASP A 116 13.80 -11.93 -0.29
N GLY A 117 12.99 -11.55 -1.28
CA GLY A 117 11.53 -11.54 -1.16
C GLY A 117 10.97 -10.30 -0.47
N LYS A 118 11.79 -9.31 -0.14
CA LYS A 118 11.32 -8.05 0.43
C LYS A 118 10.88 -7.11 -0.67
N ILE A 119 9.91 -6.23 -0.37
CA ILE A 119 9.45 -5.20 -1.30
C ILE A 119 10.53 -4.13 -1.39
N GLU A 120 11.06 -3.90 -2.59
CA GLU A 120 12.04 -2.84 -2.84
C GLU A 120 11.41 -1.59 -3.41
N PHE A 121 10.27 -1.73 -4.10
CA PHE A 121 9.57 -0.62 -4.69
C PHE A 121 8.07 -0.85 -4.64
N PHE A 122 7.36 0.17 -4.16
CA PHE A 122 5.90 0.21 -4.13
C PHE A 122 5.45 1.43 -4.93
N ARG A 123 4.48 1.24 -5.81
CA ARG A 123 3.87 2.37 -6.51
C ARG A 123 2.36 2.18 -6.58
N GLY A 124 1.62 3.12 -5.98
CA GLY A 124 0.17 3.14 -6.03
C GLY A 124 -0.33 4.12 -7.09
N TYR A 125 -1.35 3.71 -7.84
CA TYR A 125 -1.98 4.52 -8.88
C TYR A 125 -3.46 4.67 -8.53
N TYR A 126 -3.91 5.91 -8.36
CA TYR A 126 -5.32 6.20 -8.14
C TYR A 126 -5.62 7.65 -8.56
N ASP A 127 -6.90 7.96 -8.71
CA ASP A 127 -7.31 9.33 -9.03
C ASP A 127 -7.29 10.16 -7.75
N THR A 128 -6.40 11.15 -7.69
CA THR A 128 -6.23 12.00 -6.51
C THR A 128 -7.46 12.87 -6.23
N ARG A 129 -8.39 12.97 -7.18
CA ARG A 129 -9.67 13.66 -6.96
C ARG A 129 -10.63 12.81 -6.12
N GLU A 130 -10.46 11.48 -6.12
CA GLU A 130 -11.29 10.56 -5.34
C GLU A 130 -10.84 10.48 -3.89
N LEU A 131 -9.54 10.66 -3.64
CA LEU A 131 -8.96 10.56 -2.30
C LEU A 131 -7.74 11.44 -2.17
N VAL A 132 -7.67 12.18 -1.05
CA VAL A 132 -6.46 12.92 -0.65
C VAL A 132 -6.07 12.38 0.72
N ILE A 133 -4.88 11.79 0.82
CA ILE A 133 -4.31 11.35 2.09
C ILE A 133 -3.61 12.56 2.70
N LYS A 134 -3.94 12.87 3.95
CA LYS A 134 -3.60 14.12 4.61
C LYS A 134 -2.09 14.43 4.60
N SER A 135 -1.24 13.41 4.76
CA SER A 135 0.21 13.58 4.75
C SER A 135 0.75 14.10 3.42
N GLU A 136 -0.03 14.04 2.36
CA GLU A 136 0.35 14.41 1.00
C GLU A 136 0.07 15.89 0.70
N ILE A 137 -0.58 16.54 1.60
CA ILE A 137 -0.95 17.95 1.47
C ILE A 137 0.15 18.86 2.04
#